data_28ef7da8c4ac6c2fb53f90e7da7da2a1
#
_entry.id   28ef7da8c4ac6c2fb53f90e7da7da2a1
#
_cell.length_a   1.000
_cell.length_b   1.000
_cell.length_c   1.000
_cell.angle_alpha   90.00
_cell.angle_beta   90.00
_cell.angle_gamma   90.00
#
_symmetry.space_group_name_H-M   'P 1'
#
loop_
_entity.id
_entity.type
_entity.pdbx_description
1 polymer ?
#
loop_
_entity_poly.entity_id
_entity_poly.type
_entity_poly.pdbx_seq_one_letter_code
_entity_poly.pdbx_strand_id
1 'polypeptide(L)'
;MASIDEGLIEKLNSLSIESKPIIKYTNFNINDGQSLTSWKMNEHLYSKQPCPFPTLARGLFTKGNEIIVRGYDKFFNVGEVPWTHWSSLKSYTEGPYTLSFKENGCIIFIAALDEDNIIVTSKHALGPPNEQNLNQGTTISHAQVGEKWLDIHLKNSNRTRKELAEILFKNSWTAVAELCDDSFEEHVLPYPPSRRGLHLHGLNKNIANFLTEDFSIVESFANDWGFIKTRYINKNTIEEVEDFAKLIESQNGSINGEPIEGFVVRCKISSKTLGKNMKDCPPYNGNSVFFFKVKFDEPYLMYREWREITKGLLSRYENGSINDEKGLRRCSYPHSIIYKDWVKSKIVNDYNLFQEYNKNKGIILVRDLFLNELETSSEMKSVFENVKNSWNKKNMNKKDKIIDDRLKDNRPFEKIMLVPIAVPGCGK
;
A
#
# COMPACT_ATOMS: atom_id res chain seq x y z
N MET A 1 -24.38 -4.06 18.85
CA MET A 1 -23.76 -5.19 19.57
C MET A 1 -22.55 -5.64 18.78
N ALA A 2 -21.35 -5.57 19.37
CA ALA A 2 -20.15 -6.12 18.74
C ALA A 2 -20.36 -7.64 18.57
N SER A 3 -19.97 -8.19 17.43
CA SER A 3 -20.07 -9.63 17.19
C SER A 3 -18.96 -10.32 17.98
N ILE A 4 -19.33 -11.19 18.89
CA ILE A 4 -18.40 -12.05 19.60
C ILE A 4 -17.90 -13.10 18.60
N ASP A 5 -16.60 -13.09 18.31
CA ASP A 5 -15.98 -14.04 17.40
C ASP A 5 -14.97 -14.93 18.14
N GLU A 6 -15.50 -15.72 19.08
CA GLU A 6 -14.70 -16.60 19.94
C GLU A 6 -13.79 -17.53 19.12
N GLY A 7 -14.30 -18.12 18.07
CA GLY A 7 -13.53 -19.07 17.25
C GLY A 7 -12.33 -18.44 16.53
N LEU A 8 -12.41 -17.17 16.15
CA LEU A 8 -11.29 -16.45 15.57
C LEU A 8 -10.21 -16.18 16.63
N ILE A 9 -10.60 -15.64 17.79
CA ILE A 9 -9.67 -15.24 18.84
C ILE A 9 -8.95 -16.46 19.43
N GLU A 10 -9.64 -17.57 19.63
CA GLU A 10 -9.02 -18.83 20.08
C GLU A 10 -7.94 -19.31 19.09
N LYS A 11 -8.22 -19.27 17.78
CA LYS A 11 -7.24 -19.63 16.75
C LYS A 11 -6.05 -18.67 16.71
N LEU A 12 -6.28 -17.36 16.86
CA LEU A 12 -5.19 -16.37 16.93
C LEU A 12 -4.29 -16.64 18.12
N ASN A 13 -4.88 -16.90 19.30
CA ASN A 13 -4.15 -17.24 20.52
C ASN A 13 -3.31 -18.50 20.32
N SER A 14 -3.90 -19.59 19.82
CA SER A 14 -3.19 -20.86 19.64
C SER A 14 -1.96 -20.71 18.72
N LEU A 15 -2.10 -19.99 17.60
CA LEU A 15 -1.00 -19.76 16.66
C LEU A 15 0.07 -18.78 17.17
N SER A 16 -0.25 -18.00 18.22
CA SER A 16 0.71 -17.04 18.80
C SER A 16 1.62 -17.63 19.87
N ILE A 17 1.24 -18.76 20.48
CA ILE A 17 2.00 -19.44 21.55
C ILE A 17 2.83 -20.63 21.05
N GLU A 18 2.83 -20.92 19.77
CA GLU A 18 3.66 -21.95 19.16
C GLU A 18 5.16 -21.67 19.35
N SER A 19 6.01 -22.72 19.27
CA SER A 19 7.46 -22.59 19.39
C SER A 19 8.09 -21.68 18.32
N LYS A 20 7.45 -21.55 17.15
CA LYS A 20 7.78 -20.61 16.07
C LYS A 20 6.51 -19.87 15.65
N PRO A 21 6.09 -18.84 16.38
CA PRO A 21 4.80 -18.22 16.17
C PRO A 21 4.78 -17.50 14.80
N ILE A 22 3.74 -17.80 14.01
CA ILE A 22 3.46 -17.11 12.76
C ILE A 22 2.59 -15.86 12.95
N ILE A 23 1.99 -15.73 14.15
CA ILE A 23 1.25 -14.57 14.63
C ILE A 23 1.92 -14.07 15.89
N LYS A 24 2.05 -12.74 16.00
CA LYS A 24 2.50 -12.06 17.21
C LYS A 24 1.42 -11.12 17.68
N TYR A 25 1.44 -10.75 18.94
CA TYR A 25 0.52 -9.77 19.50
C TYR A 25 1.24 -8.77 20.41
N THR A 26 0.61 -7.63 20.61
CA THR A 26 1.02 -6.60 21.57
C THR A 26 -0.22 -6.15 22.34
N ASN A 27 -0.15 -6.15 23.66
CA ASN A 27 -1.22 -5.66 24.51
C ASN A 27 -0.96 -4.19 24.86
N PHE A 28 -2.01 -3.39 24.74
CA PHE A 28 -2.05 -2.00 25.13
C PHE A 28 -3.02 -1.83 26.28
N ASN A 29 -2.56 -1.30 27.41
CA ASN A 29 -3.45 -0.95 28.51
C ASN A 29 -4.27 0.28 28.08
N ILE A 30 -5.58 0.16 28.10
CA ILE A 30 -6.55 1.22 28.01
C ILE A 30 -7.19 1.38 29.39
N ASN A 31 -7.84 2.51 29.66
CA ASN A 31 -8.34 2.89 30.99
C ASN A 31 -9.00 1.73 31.77
N ASP A 32 -8.90 1.76 33.11
CA ASP A 32 -9.58 0.88 34.06
C ASP A 32 -9.23 -0.63 34.00
N GLY A 33 -7.97 -0.95 33.69
CA GLY A 33 -7.49 -2.35 33.68
C GLY A 33 -7.95 -3.16 32.46
N GLN A 34 -8.57 -2.52 31.49
CA GLN A 34 -8.88 -3.14 30.21
C GLN A 34 -7.67 -3.11 29.27
N SER A 35 -7.51 -4.15 28.45
CA SER A 35 -6.45 -4.22 27.44
C SER A 35 -7.01 -4.40 26.05
N LEU A 36 -6.33 -3.77 25.08
CA LEU A 36 -6.56 -3.92 23.66
C LEU A 36 -5.39 -4.71 23.08
N THR A 37 -5.68 -5.81 22.40
CA THR A 37 -4.67 -6.68 21.80
C THR A 37 -4.55 -6.39 20.29
N SER A 38 -3.36 -5.95 19.84
CA SER A 38 -3.01 -5.81 18.43
C SER A 38 -2.41 -7.10 17.90
N TRP A 39 -2.96 -7.64 16.82
CA TRP A 39 -2.50 -8.86 16.17
C TRP A 39 -1.63 -8.56 14.96
N LYS A 40 -0.48 -9.22 14.86
CA LYS A 40 0.46 -9.08 13.75
C LYS A 40 0.78 -10.42 13.13
N MET A 41 0.26 -10.66 11.92
CA MET A 41 0.55 -11.83 11.10
C MET A 41 1.89 -11.67 10.37
N ASN A 42 2.59 -12.79 10.13
CA ASN A 42 3.79 -12.79 9.28
C ASN A 42 3.38 -12.54 7.81
N GLU A 43 3.69 -11.37 7.30
CA GLU A 43 3.22 -10.90 5.98
C GLU A 43 3.63 -11.80 4.81
N HIS A 44 4.75 -12.50 4.91
CA HIS A 44 5.22 -13.41 3.86
C HIS A 44 4.35 -14.65 3.67
N LEU A 45 3.49 -14.95 4.64
CA LEU A 45 2.65 -16.14 4.60
C LEU A 45 1.26 -15.91 4.01
N TYR A 46 0.84 -14.65 3.81
CA TYR A 46 -0.47 -14.35 3.21
C TYR A 46 -0.63 -14.89 1.77
N SER A 47 0.46 -15.03 1.03
CA SER A 47 0.44 -15.56 -0.35
C SER A 47 0.43 -17.08 -0.42
N LYS A 48 0.58 -17.78 0.69
CA LYS A 48 0.50 -19.25 0.72
C LYS A 48 -0.92 -19.73 0.51
N GLN A 49 -1.06 -20.86 -0.15
CA GLN A 49 -2.33 -21.57 -0.29
C GLN A 49 -2.19 -23.02 0.18
N PRO A 50 -3.02 -23.45 1.16
CA PRO A 50 -3.95 -22.64 1.93
C PRO A 50 -3.22 -21.61 2.81
N CYS A 51 -3.85 -20.46 3.01
CA CYS A 51 -3.33 -19.45 3.94
C CYS A 51 -3.37 -20.01 5.38
N PRO A 52 -2.25 -19.95 6.15
CA PRO A 52 -2.20 -20.53 7.49
C PRO A 52 -2.92 -19.68 8.56
N PHE A 53 -3.39 -18.48 8.21
CA PHE A 53 -4.04 -17.59 9.16
C PHE A 53 -5.55 -17.79 9.19
N PRO A 54 -6.19 -17.64 10.37
CA PRO A 54 -7.65 -17.72 10.49
C PRO A 54 -8.35 -16.49 9.92
N THR A 55 -7.62 -15.42 9.63
CA THR A 55 -8.11 -14.20 8.97
C THR A 55 -7.00 -13.56 8.12
N LEU A 56 -7.38 -12.87 7.05
CA LEU A 56 -6.44 -12.11 6.21
C LEU A 56 -6.28 -10.65 6.66
N ALA A 57 -6.82 -10.28 7.83
CA ALA A 57 -6.82 -8.92 8.35
C ALA A 57 -5.41 -8.34 8.46
N ARG A 58 -5.25 -7.10 7.99
CA ARG A 58 -4.09 -6.24 8.22
C ARG A 58 -4.52 -5.04 9.04
N GLY A 59 -4.10 -5.02 10.32
CA GLY A 59 -4.67 -4.14 11.33
C GLY A 59 -5.91 -4.80 11.96
N LEU A 60 -5.68 -5.52 13.04
CA LEU A 60 -6.73 -6.17 13.81
C LEU A 60 -6.45 -5.92 15.29
N PHE A 61 -7.43 -5.32 15.98
CA PHE A 61 -7.34 -5.11 17.42
C PHE A 61 -8.59 -5.68 18.07
N THR A 62 -8.39 -6.36 19.20
CA THR A 62 -9.48 -7.01 19.94
C THR A 62 -9.47 -6.60 21.41
N LYS A 63 -10.64 -6.55 22.02
CA LYS A 63 -10.86 -6.42 23.47
C LYS A 63 -11.56 -7.70 23.95
N GLY A 64 -10.82 -8.57 24.64
CA GLY A 64 -11.32 -9.92 24.89
C GLY A 64 -11.69 -10.63 23.59
N ASN A 65 -12.93 -11.08 23.48
CA ASN A 65 -13.46 -11.78 22.31
C ASN A 65 -14.17 -10.85 21.28
N GLU A 66 -14.02 -9.54 21.43
CA GLU A 66 -14.63 -8.57 20.52
C GLU A 66 -13.60 -7.96 19.59
N ILE A 67 -13.94 -7.85 18.30
CA ILE A 67 -13.15 -7.10 17.31
C ILE A 67 -13.52 -5.62 17.44
N ILE A 68 -12.55 -4.80 17.84
CA ILE A 68 -12.72 -3.34 17.99
C ILE A 68 -12.23 -2.61 16.74
N VAL A 69 -11.10 -3.05 16.16
CA VAL A 69 -10.57 -2.50 14.90
C VAL A 69 -10.41 -3.59 13.89
N ARG A 70 -10.97 -3.38 12.70
CA ARG A 70 -10.91 -4.29 11.56
C ARG A 70 -10.37 -3.56 10.33
N GLY A 71 -9.06 -3.76 10.04
CA GLY A 71 -8.45 -3.31 8.80
C GLY A 71 -8.91 -4.14 7.59
N TYR A 72 -8.34 -3.84 6.42
CA TYR A 72 -8.59 -4.63 5.22
C TYR A 72 -7.98 -6.02 5.31
N ASP A 73 -8.56 -6.95 4.59
CA ASP A 73 -7.86 -8.18 4.26
C ASP A 73 -6.63 -7.88 3.39
N LYS A 74 -5.60 -8.73 3.46
CA LYS A 74 -4.45 -8.61 2.57
C LYS A 74 -4.92 -8.75 1.13
N PHE A 75 -4.65 -7.74 0.32
CA PHE A 75 -4.84 -7.76 -1.12
C PHE A 75 -3.51 -7.51 -1.84
N PHE A 76 -3.38 -8.03 -3.05
CA PHE A 76 -2.13 -8.13 -3.79
C PHE A 76 -2.12 -7.22 -5.01
N ASN A 77 -0.93 -6.91 -5.53
CA ASN A 77 -0.82 -6.21 -6.81
C ASN A 77 -1.19 -7.15 -7.96
N VAL A 78 -1.59 -6.58 -9.08
CA VAL A 78 -1.69 -7.31 -10.34
C VAL A 78 -0.34 -8.00 -10.60
N GLY A 79 -0.39 -9.30 -10.89
CA GLY A 79 0.77 -10.14 -11.15
C GLY A 79 1.63 -10.53 -9.94
N GLU A 80 1.26 -10.12 -8.70
CA GLU A 80 2.00 -10.48 -7.48
C GLU A 80 1.77 -11.94 -7.07
N VAL A 81 0.58 -12.46 -7.31
CA VAL A 81 0.17 -13.85 -7.04
C VAL A 81 -0.63 -14.41 -8.22
N PRO A 82 -0.71 -15.73 -8.38
CA PRO A 82 -1.38 -16.32 -9.56
C PRO A 82 -2.79 -15.80 -9.82
N TRP A 83 -3.59 -15.62 -8.77
CA TRP A 83 -4.98 -15.15 -8.88
C TRP A 83 -5.14 -13.64 -9.07
N THR A 84 -4.05 -12.88 -9.18
CA THR A 84 -4.07 -11.46 -9.55
C THR A 84 -3.47 -11.17 -10.92
N HIS A 85 -3.18 -12.18 -11.74
CA HIS A 85 -2.88 -11.96 -13.15
C HIS A 85 -4.14 -11.51 -13.88
N TRP A 86 -4.00 -10.67 -14.91
CA TRP A 86 -5.14 -10.17 -15.68
C TRP A 86 -6.04 -11.28 -16.22
N SER A 87 -5.46 -12.40 -16.67
CA SER A 87 -6.22 -13.58 -17.12
C SER A 87 -7.11 -14.18 -16.02
N SER A 88 -6.59 -14.27 -14.79
CA SER A 88 -7.36 -14.73 -13.63
C SER A 88 -8.45 -13.73 -13.25
N LEU A 89 -8.11 -12.44 -13.18
CA LEU A 89 -9.08 -11.39 -12.88
C LEU A 89 -10.26 -11.39 -13.86
N LYS A 90 -9.99 -11.56 -15.17
CA LYS A 90 -11.03 -11.70 -16.21
C LYS A 90 -11.90 -12.93 -16.03
N SER A 91 -11.33 -14.02 -15.54
CA SER A 91 -12.07 -15.29 -15.40
C SER A 91 -12.91 -15.35 -14.12
N TYR A 92 -12.48 -14.68 -13.05
CA TYR A 92 -12.99 -14.93 -11.70
C TYR A 92 -13.54 -13.70 -10.98
N THR A 93 -13.51 -12.52 -11.59
CA THR A 93 -14.09 -11.32 -10.98
C THR A 93 -15.22 -10.74 -11.82
N GLU A 94 -16.11 -10.01 -11.16
CA GLU A 94 -17.20 -9.29 -11.81
C GLU A 94 -17.40 -7.90 -11.18
N GLY A 95 -17.86 -6.97 -12.02
CA GLY A 95 -18.12 -5.58 -11.63
C GLY A 95 -19.38 -5.37 -10.77
N PRO A 96 -19.63 -4.11 -10.44
CA PRO A 96 -18.88 -2.93 -10.85
C PRO A 96 -17.48 -2.88 -10.24
N TYR A 97 -16.51 -2.29 -10.95
CA TYR A 97 -15.15 -2.08 -10.48
C TYR A 97 -14.98 -0.64 -10.04
N THR A 98 -14.71 -0.43 -8.75
CA THR A 98 -14.40 0.90 -8.20
C THR A 98 -12.89 1.02 -8.00
N LEU A 99 -12.27 1.92 -8.75
CA LEU A 99 -10.84 2.21 -8.70
C LEU A 99 -10.62 3.42 -7.81
N SER A 100 -10.32 3.23 -6.53
CA SER A 100 -9.94 4.33 -5.65
C SER A 100 -8.46 4.67 -5.84
N PHE A 101 -8.14 5.97 -5.86
CA PHE A 101 -6.74 6.42 -5.94
C PHE A 101 -6.01 5.97 -4.69
N LYS A 102 -4.86 5.34 -4.89
CA LYS A 102 -4.05 4.91 -3.77
C LYS A 102 -3.20 6.07 -3.29
N GLU A 103 -3.58 6.63 -2.16
CA GLU A 103 -2.79 7.64 -1.49
C GLU A 103 -1.48 7.04 -0.94
N ASN A 104 -0.46 7.89 -0.83
CA ASN A 104 0.88 7.50 -0.39
C ASN A 104 1.15 8.07 1.00
N GLY A 105 0.72 7.36 2.02
CA GLY A 105 0.80 7.75 3.42
C GLY A 105 0.91 6.55 4.35
N CYS A 106 0.40 6.70 5.56
CA CYS A 106 0.32 5.66 6.56
C CYS A 106 -1.13 5.37 6.93
N ILE A 107 -1.49 4.09 6.99
CA ILE A 107 -2.85 3.67 7.32
C ILE A 107 -3.19 4.01 8.79
N ILE A 108 -4.35 4.60 8.99
CA ILE A 108 -4.94 4.92 10.29
C ILE A 108 -6.33 4.28 10.37
N PHE A 109 -6.61 3.71 11.53
CA PHE A 109 -7.92 3.15 11.86
C PHE A 109 -8.54 3.98 12.97
N ILE A 110 -9.81 4.28 12.83
CA ILE A 110 -10.63 5.01 13.80
C ILE A 110 -11.83 4.14 14.12
N ALA A 111 -11.97 3.73 15.37
CA ALA A 111 -13.05 2.88 15.81
C ALA A 111 -13.60 3.33 17.16
N ALA A 112 -14.82 2.95 17.46
CA ALA A 112 -15.40 3.17 18.78
C ALA A 112 -14.99 2.04 19.73
N LEU A 113 -14.48 2.42 20.90
CA LEU A 113 -14.24 1.50 22.01
C LEU A 113 -15.56 1.17 22.74
N ASP A 114 -16.42 2.17 22.81
CA ASP A 114 -17.80 2.16 23.33
C ASP A 114 -18.58 3.34 22.70
N GLU A 115 -19.79 3.63 23.19
CA GLU A 115 -20.66 4.70 22.66
C GLU A 115 -20.09 6.10 22.85
N ASP A 116 -19.20 6.31 23.81
CA ASP A 116 -18.65 7.62 24.16
C ASP A 116 -17.18 7.81 23.72
N ASN A 117 -16.45 6.72 23.50
CA ASN A 117 -15.01 6.75 23.36
C ASN A 117 -14.53 6.19 22.02
N ILE A 118 -13.61 6.95 21.39
CA ILE A 118 -12.92 6.57 20.15
C ILE A 118 -11.50 6.16 20.47
N ILE A 119 -11.01 5.20 19.69
CA ILE A 119 -9.59 4.88 19.58
C ILE A 119 -9.09 5.15 18.17
N VAL A 120 -7.87 5.68 18.09
CA VAL A 120 -7.15 5.86 16.82
C VAL A 120 -5.90 5.00 16.87
N THR A 121 -5.73 4.17 15.87
CA THR A 121 -4.57 3.26 15.76
C THR A 121 -3.90 3.39 14.40
N SER A 122 -2.61 3.11 14.35
CA SER A 122 -1.96 2.73 13.10
C SER A 122 -2.11 1.22 12.89
N LYS A 123 -1.40 0.66 11.93
CA LYS A 123 -1.51 -0.77 11.62
C LYS A 123 -1.29 -1.69 12.83
N HIS A 124 -0.40 -1.31 13.77
CA HIS A 124 -0.02 -2.14 14.91
C HIS A 124 0.21 -1.34 16.20
N ALA A 125 0.04 -0.03 16.19
CA ALA A 125 0.28 0.83 17.34
C ALA A 125 -0.97 1.64 17.68
N LEU A 126 -1.21 1.77 18.98
CA LEU A 126 -2.22 2.66 19.54
C LEU A 126 -1.58 4.02 19.81
N GLY A 127 -2.31 5.11 19.56
CA GLY A 127 -1.95 6.42 20.09
C GLY A 127 -2.00 6.36 21.63
N PRO A 128 -1.08 6.99 22.36
CA PRO A 128 -1.15 6.98 23.80
C PRO A 128 -2.43 7.69 24.24
N PRO A 129 -3.20 7.10 25.15
CA PRO A 129 -4.40 7.73 25.68
C PRO A 129 -4.09 8.98 26.54
N ASN A 130 -2.82 9.22 26.91
CA ASN A 130 -2.42 10.31 27.80
C ASN A 130 -1.15 11.01 27.29
N GLU A 131 -1.15 12.35 27.35
CA GLU A 131 -0.01 13.25 27.05
C GLU A 131 1.23 13.00 27.91
N GLN A 132 1.13 12.23 28.98
CA GLN A 132 2.19 12.01 29.97
C GLN A 132 3.44 11.29 29.43
N ASN A 133 3.35 10.62 28.28
CA ASN A 133 4.49 9.94 27.64
C ASN A 133 5.25 10.81 26.61
N LEU A 134 4.82 12.07 26.37
CA LEU A 134 5.47 12.99 25.43
C LEU A 134 6.79 13.55 25.96
N ASN A 135 7.06 13.44 27.26
CA ASN A 135 8.21 14.10 27.92
C ASN A 135 9.52 13.27 27.92
N GLN A 136 9.58 12.11 27.29
CA GLN A 136 10.79 11.27 27.30
C GLN A 136 11.39 11.03 25.92
N GLY A 137 11.50 12.03 25.07
CA GLY A 137 12.28 11.93 23.82
C GLY A 137 11.81 10.86 22.81
N THR A 138 10.59 10.34 22.98
CA THR A 138 9.97 9.36 22.10
C THR A 138 9.47 10.03 20.82
N THR A 139 9.82 9.47 19.68
CA THR A 139 9.33 9.90 18.37
C THR A 139 7.80 9.81 18.34
N ILE A 140 7.12 10.87 17.91
CA ILE A 140 5.65 10.90 17.75
C ILE A 140 5.23 9.78 16.79
N SER A 141 4.26 8.97 17.19
CA SER A 141 3.76 7.86 16.38
C SER A 141 2.75 8.32 15.32
N HIS A 142 2.57 7.52 14.26
CA HIS A 142 1.54 7.77 13.25
C HIS A 142 0.12 7.82 13.85
N ALA A 143 -0.15 6.98 14.85
CA ALA A 143 -1.45 6.99 15.54
C ALA A 143 -1.68 8.32 16.29
N GLN A 144 -0.65 8.89 16.94
CA GLN A 144 -0.74 10.21 17.61
C GLN A 144 -0.97 11.34 16.60
N VAL A 145 -0.32 11.28 15.44
CA VAL A 145 -0.56 12.27 14.37
C VAL A 145 -1.97 12.08 13.79
N GLY A 146 -2.42 10.83 13.65
CA GLY A 146 -3.80 10.51 13.27
C GLY A 146 -4.84 11.10 14.22
N GLU A 147 -4.60 11.01 15.54
CA GLU A 147 -5.43 11.65 16.58
C GLU A 147 -5.55 13.17 16.37
N LYS A 148 -4.42 13.84 16.16
CA LYS A 148 -4.39 15.30 15.95
C LYS A 148 -5.18 15.69 14.69
N TRP A 149 -4.99 14.94 13.60
CA TRP A 149 -5.74 15.21 12.37
C TRP A 149 -7.23 14.91 12.51
N LEU A 150 -7.60 13.87 13.26
CA LEU A 150 -9.01 13.59 13.56
C LEU A 150 -9.65 14.80 14.26
N ASP A 151 -9.01 15.38 15.29
CA ASP A 151 -9.52 16.56 15.99
C ASP A 151 -9.68 17.77 15.05
N ILE A 152 -8.72 17.96 14.13
CA ILE A 152 -8.80 19.04 13.12
C ILE A 152 -10.01 18.81 12.21
N HIS A 153 -10.21 17.59 11.70
CA HIS A 153 -11.33 17.25 10.82
C HIS A 153 -12.68 17.43 11.51
N LEU A 154 -12.83 16.92 12.72
CA LEU A 154 -14.05 17.07 13.51
C LEU A 154 -14.37 18.53 13.81
N LYS A 155 -13.37 19.31 14.21
CA LYS A 155 -13.53 20.75 14.45
C LYS A 155 -13.99 21.49 13.20
N ASN A 156 -13.39 21.19 12.04
CA ASN A 156 -13.73 21.83 10.77
C ASN A 156 -15.15 21.48 10.28
N SER A 157 -15.69 20.34 10.67
CA SER A 157 -17.05 19.89 10.34
C SER A 157 -18.07 20.18 11.44
N ASN A 158 -17.67 20.87 12.52
CA ASN A 158 -18.50 21.13 13.71
C ASN A 158 -19.06 19.84 14.34
N ARG A 159 -18.25 18.78 14.38
CA ARG A 159 -18.56 17.48 14.96
C ARG A 159 -17.73 17.21 16.20
N THR A 160 -18.21 16.29 17.04
CA THR A 160 -17.54 15.87 18.26
C THR A 160 -17.05 14.43 18.16
N ARG A 161 -16.07 14.07 19.00
CA ARG A 161 -15.62 12.67 19.14
C ARG A 161 -16.74 11.76 19.62
N LYS A 162 -17.61 12.25 20.52
CA LYS A 162 -18.75 11.47 21.03
C LYS A 162 -19.73 11.11 19.91
N GLU A 163 -20.17 12.10 19.10
CA GLU A 163 -21.04 11.83 17.96
C GLU A 163 -20.42 10.81 16.98
N LEU A 164 -19.10 10.91 16.76
CA LEU A 164 -18.39 9.94 15.92
C LEU A 164 -18.33 8.55 16.58
N ALA A 165 -18.12 8.47 17.90
CA ALA A 165 -18.16 7.21 18.65
C ALA A 165 -19.52 6.55 18.51
N GLU A 166 -20.60 7.28 18.76
CA GLU A 166 -21.98 6.78 18.64
C GLU A 166 -22.26 6.16 17.26
N ILE A 167 -21.89 6.84 16.17
CA ILE A 167 -22.17 6.34 14.82
C ILE A 167 -21.29 5.13 14.46
N LEU A 168 -20.01 5.12 14.85
CA LEU A 168 -19.10 3.99 14.60
C LEU A 168 -19.51 2.78 15.44
N PHE A 169 -19.89 2.96 16.70
CA PHE A 169 -20.36 1.91 17.59
C PHE A 169 -21.66 1.29 17.11
N LYS A 170 -22.67 2.12 16.82
CA LYS A 170 -23.98 1.69 16.30
C LYS A 170 -23.87 0.82 15.05
N ASN A 171 -22.95 1.17 14.15
CA ASN A 171 -22.76 0.46 12.89
C ASN A 171 -21.68 -0.64 12.98
N SER A 172 -20.98 -0.78 14.12
CA SER A 172 -19.82 -1.64 14.27
C SER A 172 -18.78 -1.38 13.17
N TRP A 173 -18.43 -0.13 12.96
CA TRP A 173 -17.50 0.29 11.90
C TRP A 173 -16.11 0.63 12.44
N THR A 174 -15.10 0.26 11.66
CA THR A 174 -13.79 0.88 11.65
C THR A 174 -13.70 1.80 10.43
N ALA A 175 -13.55 3.10 10.66
CA ALA A 175 -13.20 4.04 9.60
C ALA A 175 -11.71 3.90 9.27
N VAL A 176 -11.38 3.74 7.98
CA VAL A 176 -10.03 3.48 7.51
C VAL A 176 -9.58 4.65 6.63
N ALA A 177 -8.50 5.29 7.04
CA ALA A 177 -7.95 6.44 6.33
C ALA A 177 -6.44 6.29 6.07
N GLU A 178 -5.94 6.99 5.07
CA GLU A 178 -4.51 7.19 4.87
C GLU A 178 -4.11 8.55 5.46
N LEU A 179 -3.16 8.54 6.38
CA LEU A 179 -2.52 9.75 6.91
C LEU A 179 -1.49 10.24 5.92
N CYS A 180 -1.74 11.39 5.31
CA CYS A 180 -0.85 12.06 4.38
C CYS A 180 -0.44 13.40 4.96
N ASP A 181 0.78 13.50 5.49
CA ASP A 181 1.28 14.73 6.12
C ASP A 181 2.79 14.88 5.99
N ASP A 182 3.23 15.62 4.97
CA ASP A 182 4.65 15.91 4.74
C ASP A 182 5.27 16.81 5.82
N SER A 183 4.46 17.46 6.67
CA SER A 183 4.99 18.20 7.83
C SER A 183 5.45 17.25 8.94
N PHE A 184 4.86 16.06 9.03
CA PHE A 184 5.24 15.01 9.95
C PHE A 184 6.33 14.12 9.33
N GLU A 185 6.05 13.46 8.20
CA GLU A 185 7.04 12.70 7.44
C GLU A 185 6.74 12.77 5.94
N GLU A 186 7.79 12.91 5.14
CA GLU A 186 7.65 12.91 3.69
C GLU A 186 7.59 11.50 3.15
N HIS A 187 6.69 11.31 2.19
CA HIS A 187 6.60 10.11 1.37
C HIS A 187 7.19 10.38 -0.02
N VAL A 188 7.06 9.42 -0.93
CA VAL A 188 7.63 9.61 -2.29
C VAL A 188 6.79 10.51 -3.18
N LEU A 189 5.48 10.67 -2.90
CA LEU A 189 4.62 11.63 -3.56
C LEU A 189 4.30 12.77 -2.60
N PRO A 190 4.34 14.05 -3.05
CA PRO A 190 4.18 15.20 -2.18
C PRO A 190 2.72 15.47 -1.81
N TYR A 191 2.50 15.92 -0.59
CA TYR A 191 1.21 16.41 -0.10
C TYR A 191 1.32 17.88 0.33
N PRO A 192 0.88 18.81 -0.53
CA PRO A 192 0.84 20.22 -0.17
C PRO A 192 -0.11 20.46 1.01
N PRO A 193 0.02 21.57 1.77
CA PRO A 193 -0.79 21.83 2.97
C PRO A 193 -2.30 21.66 2.79
N SER A 194 -2.83 21.98 1.61
CA SER A 194 -4.25 21.84 1.27
C SER A 194 -4.73 20.39 1.13
N ARG A 195 -3.81 19.43 1.02
CA ARG A 195 -4.11 18.00 0.88
C ARG A 195 -3.58 17.16 2.05
N ARG A 196 -3.07 17.80 3.11
CA ARG A 196 -2.61 17.07 4.31
C ARG A 196 -3.79 16.74 5.20
N GLY A 197 -3.76 15.52 5.76
CA GLY A 197 -4.79 15.03 6.67
C GLY A 197 -5.09 13.57 6.51
N LEU A 198 -6.27 13.17 6.95
CA LEU A 198 -6.80 11.82 6.86
C LEU A 198 -7.68 11.68 5.61
N HIS A 199 -7.17 10.93 4.63
CA HIS A 199 -7.90 10.59 3.41
C HIS A 199 -8.73 9.34 3.66
N LEU A 200 -10.04 9.50 3.86
CA LEU A 200 -10.93 8.37 4.16
C LEU A 200 -11.16 7.52 2.92
N HIS A 201 -10.97 6.21 3.05
CA HIS A 201 -11.14 5.27 1.94
C HIS A 201 -11.86 3.97 2.32
N GLY A 202 -12.33 3.82 3.55
CA GLY A 202 -13.09 2.64 3.94
C GLY A 202 -13.87 2.79 5.23
N LEU A 203 -14.97 2.03 5.31
CA LEU A 203 -15.77 1.77 6.50
C LEU A 203 -15.94 0.26 6.60
N ASN A 204 -15.14 -0.40 7.43
CA ASN A 204 -15.12 -1.84 7.56
C ASN A 204 -15.97 -2.29 8.75
N LYS A 205 -16.70 -3.38 8.61
CA LYS A 205 -17.42 -4.01 9.72
C LYS A 205 -16.44 -4.70 10.68
N ASN A 206 -16.65 -4.51 11.98
CA ASN A 206 -15.85 -5.14 13.03
C ASN A 206 -16.29 -6.60 13.27
N ILE A 207 -16.09 -7.44 12.25
CA ILE A 207 -16.41 -8.86 12.25
C ILE A 207 -15.25 -9.67 11.63
N ALA A 208 -15.20 -10.98 11.89
CA ALA A 208 -14.13 -11.84 11.38
C ALA A 208 -14.08 -11.88 9.85
N ASN A 209 -15.21 -12.12 9.21
CA ASN A 209 -15.34 -12.09 7.76
C ASN A 209 -15.25 -10.66 7.25
N PHE A 210 -14.36 -10.42 6.28
CA PHE A 210 -14.18 -9.09 5.76
C PHE A 210 -15.43 -8.58 5.04
N LEU A 211 -15.96 -7.47 5.54
CA LEU A 211 -17.06 -6.72 4.95
C LEU A 211 -16.76 -5.23 5.06
N THR A 212 -17.00 -4.50 3.99
CA THR A 212 -16.79 -3.04 3.91
C THR A 212 -17.96 -2.40 3.18
N GLU A 213 -18.24 -1.14 3.51
CA GLU A 213 -19.32 -0.38 2.89
C GLU A 213 -18.96 0.04 1.45
N ASP A 214 -19.98 0.30 0.65
CA ASP A 214 -19.81 0.83 -0.70
C ASP A 214 -19.14 2.20 -0.68
N PHE A 215 -18.38 2.50 -1.74
CA PHE A 215 -17.55 3.71 -1.76
C PHE A 215 -18.36 5.01 -1.72
N SER A 216 -19.60 5.00 -2.19
CA SER A 216 -20.53 6.13 -2.07
C SER A 216 -20.89 6.44 -0.62
N ILE A 217 -21.03 5.42 0.23
CA ILE A 217 -21.26 5.58 1.67
C ILE A 217 -20.00 6.15 2.34
N VAL A 218 -18.82 5.64 1.96
CA VAL A 218 -17.53 6.15 2.44
C VAL A 218 -17.34 7.62 2.08
N GLU A 219 -17.70 8.02 0.86
CA GLU A 219 -17.62 9.40 0.40
C GLU A 219 -18.59 10.31 1.17
N SER A 220 -19.83 9.88 1.37
CA SER A 220 -20.82 10.61 2.18
C SER A 220 -20.32 10.80 3.61
N PHE A 221 -19.83 9.73 4.22
CA PHE A 221 -19.27 9.78 5.56
C PHE A 221 -18.07 10.73 5.65
N ALA A 222 -17.17 10.73 4.65
CA ALA A 222 -16.06 11.67 4.60
C ALA A 222 -16.52 13.13 4.59
N ASN A 223 -17.57 13.44 3.81
CA ASN A 223 -18.17 14.78 3.78
C ASN A 223 -18.76 15.18 5.12
N ASP A 224 -19.54 14.28 5.74
CA ASP A 224 -20.28 14.56 6.98
C ASP A 224 -19.35 14.80 8.19
N TRP A 225 -18.16 14.17 8.16
CA TRP A 225 -17.18 14.17 9.25
C TRP A 225 -15.90 14.95 8.94
N GLY A 226 -15.87 15.67 7.81
CA GLY A 226 -14.77 16.56 7.44
C GLY A 226 -13.48 15.88 7.01
N PHE A 227 -13.49 14.55 6.76
CA PHE A 227 -12.34 13.84 6.22
C PHE A 227 -12.06 14.26 4.77
N ILE A 228 -10.82 14.11 4.33
CA ILE A 228 -10.48 14.29 2.93
C ILE A 228 -11.02 13.08 2.16
N LYS A 229 -11.77 13.35 1.09
CA LYS A 229 -12.33 12.31 0.24
C LYS A 229 -11.24 11.68 -0.62
N THR A 230 -11.17 10.36 -0.63
CA THR A 230 -10.37 9.65 -1.61
C THR A 230 -11.08 9.71 -2.97
N ARG A 231 -10.34 10.10 -4.01
CA ARG A 231 -10.85 10.11 -5.40
C ARG A 231 -11.06 8.70 -5.89
N TYR A 232 -12.05 8.49 -6.75
CA TYR A 232 -12.31 7.19 -7.37
C TYR A 232 -12.92 7.31 -8.76
N ILE A 233 -12.85 6.21 -9.51
CA ILE A 233 -13.41 6.06 -10.85
C ILE A 233 -14.11 4.71 -10.90
N ASN A 234 -15.29 4.64 -11.52
CA ASN A 234 -15.99 3.40 -11.75
C ASN A 234 -15.77 2.88 -13.19
N LYS A 235 -15.63 1.58 -13.31
CA LYS A 235 -15.57 0.83 -14.55
C LYS A 235 -16.55 -0.33 -14.50
N ASN A 236 -17.09 -0.70 -15.66
CA ASN A 236 -18.10 -1.76 -15.73
C ASN A 236 -17.46 -3.14 -15.93
N THR A 237 -16.35 -3.20 -16.65
CA THR A 237 -15.67 -4.46 -17.00
C THR A 237 -14.21 -4.46 -16.59
N ILE A 238 -13.63 -5.65 -16.44
CA ILE A 238 -12.21 -5.79 -16.08
C ILE A 238 -11.29 -5.36 -17.25
N GLU A 239 -11.75 -5.46 -18.48
CA GLU A 239 -11.06 -4.98 -19.67
C GLU A 239 -10.91 -3.46 -19.60
N GLU A 240 -11.97 -2.74 -19.25
CA GLU A 240 -11.90 -1.28 -19.04
C GLU A 240 -10.93 -0.90 -17.93
N VAL A 241 -10.81 -1.71 -16.88
CA VAL A 241 -9.82 -1.51 -15.79
C VAL A 241 -8.39 -1.70 -16.32
N GLU A 242 -8.16 -2.78 -17.07
CA GLU A 242 -6.84 -3.08 -17.65
C GLU A 242 -6.41 -2.00 -18.66
N ASP A 243 -7.33 -1.59 -19.55
CA ASP A 243 -7.05 -0.56 -20.56
C ASP A 243 -6.79 0.81 -19.93
N PHE A 244 -7.55 1.15 -18.88
CA PHE A 244 -7.31 2.37 -18.12
C PHE A 244 -5.96 2.33 -17.39
N ALA A 245 -5.59 1.20 -16.79
CA ALA A 245 -4.27 1.04 -16.16
C ALA A 245 -3.13 1.22 -17.18
N LYS A 246 -3.23 0.61 -18.37
CA LYS A 246 -2.25 0.78 -19.46
C LYS A 246 -2.17 2.23 -19.95
N LEU A 247 -3.32 2.91 -20.05
CA LEU A 247 -3.36 4.33 -20.43
C LEU A 247 -2.55 5.18 -19.43
N ILE A 248 -2.79 5.02 -18.14
CA ILE A 248 -2.08 5.79 -17.11
C ILE A 248 -0.59 5.41 -17.07
N GLU A 249 -0.25 4.14 -17.26
CA GLU A 249 1.15 3.71 -17.39
C GLU A 249 1.85 4.38 -18.57
N SER A 250 1.17 4.50 -19.71
CA SER A 250 1.70 5.21 -20.89
C SER A 250 1.89 6.72 -20.67
N GLN A 251 1.22 7.28 -19.67
CA GLN A 251 1.33 8.67 -19.20
C GLN A 251 2.31 8.81 -18.02
N ASN A 252 3.25 7.87 -17.86
CA ASN A 252 4.23 7.83 -16.76
C ASN A 252 3.57 7.87 -15.36
N GLY A 253 2.48 7.11 -15.17
CA GLY A 253 1.80 7.02 -13.88
C GLY A 253 1.18 8.32 -13.39
N SER A 254 0.74 9.18 -14.32
CA SER A 254 0.17 10.50 -14.01
C SER A 254 -1.24 10.66 -14.56
N ILE A 255 -2.09 11.39 -13.82
CA ILE A 255 -3.41 11.82 -14.28
C ILE A 255 -3.46 13.35 -14.24
N ASN A 256 -3.75 13.98 -15.36
CA ASN A 256 -3.77 15.45 -15.49
C ASN A 256 -2.47 16.11 -14.98
N GLY A 257 -1.32 15.45 -15.21
CA GLY A 257 -0.01 15.93 -14.75
C GLY A 257 0.30 15.68 -13.28
N GLU A 258 -0.62 15.10 -12.51
CA GLU A 258 -0.41 14.72 -11.12
C GLU A 258 0.05 13.25 -11.03
N PRO A 259 1.26 12.97 -10.49
CA PRO A 259 1.71 11.60 -10.30
C PRO A 259 0.89 10.88 -9.23
N ILE A 260 0.59 9.61 -9.48
CA ILE A 260 -0.17 8.76 -8.55
C ILE A 260 0.59 7.46 -8.25
N GLU A 261 0.38 6.90 -7.04
CA GLU A 261 0.95 5.59 -6.69
C GLU A 261 0.30 4.46 -7.50
N GLY A 262 -0.99 4.58 -7.79
CA GLY A 262 -1.79 3.58 -8.44
C GLY A 262 -3.24 3.59 -7.98
N PHE A 263 -3.89 2.43 -8.08
CA PHE A 263 -5.28 2.24 -7.68
C PHE A 263 -5.43 1.04 -6.74
N VAL A 264 -6.41 1.15 -5.82
CA VAL A 264 -7.02 0.00 -5.17
C VAL A 264 -8.35 -0.26 -5.89
N VAL A 265 -8.44 -1.42 -6.53
CA VAL A 265 -9.64 -1.83 -7.28
C VAL A 265 -10.49 -2.71 -6.40
N ARG A 266 -11.76 -2.36 -6.25
CA ARG A 266 -12.80 -3.10 -5.52
C ARG A 266 -13.75 -3.72 -6.52
N CYS A 267 -14.05 -5.01 -6.35
CA CYS A 267 -14.99 -5.77 -7.17
C CYS A 267 -15.55 -6.94 -6.37
N LYS A 268 -16.19 -7.87 -7.03
CA LYS A 268 -16.67 -9.13 -6.43
C LYS A 268 -16.02 -10.33 -7.12
N ILE A 269 -15.88 -11.41 -6.37
CA ILE A 269 -15.59 -12.73 -6.96
C ILE A 269 -16.85 -13.21 -7.69
N SER A 270 -16.70 -13.69 -8.92
CA SER A 270 -17.81 -14.19 -9.71
C SER A 270 -18.47 -15.38 -9.01
N SER A 271 -19.80 -15.39 -9.02
CA SER A 271 -20.61 -16.51 -8.52
C SER A 271 -20.31 -17.83 -9.24
N LYS A 272 -19.79 -17.78 -10.47
CA LYS A 272 -19.42 -18.94 -11.28
C LYS A 272 -18.13 -19.65 -10.83
N THR A 273 -17.43 -19.08 -9.86
CA THR A 273 -16.12 -19.55 -9.36
C THR A 273 -16.21 -20.75 -8.42
N LEU A 274 -17.41 -21.21 -8.10
CA LEU A 274 -17.63 -22.31 -7.16
C LEU A 274 -16.95 -23.61 -7.60
N GLY A 275 -16.01 -24.10 -6.78
CA GLY A 275 -15.52 -25.48 -6.78
C GLY A 275 -14.31 -25.80 -7.65
N LYS A 276 -13.56 -24.82 -8.15
CA LYS A 276 -12.33 -25.08 -8.93
C LYS A 276 -11.08 -24.85 -8.10
N ASN A 277 -10.44 -25.95 -7.67
CA ASN A 277 -9.09 -25.94 -7.04
C ASN A 277 -7.99 -25.64 -8.09
N MET A 278 -8.04 -24.49 -8.75
CA MET A 278 -7.00 -24.07 -9.68
C MET A 278 -6.12 -23.03 -9.02
N LYS A 279 -4.80 -23.09 -9.23
CA LYS A 279 -3.81 -22.18 -8.62
C LYS A 279 -4.06 -20.69 -8.94
N ASP A 280 -4.72 -20.40 -10.05
CA ASP A 280 -5.07 -19.08 -10.54
C ASP A 280 -6.45 -18.60 -10.08
N CYS A 281 -7.24 -19.45 -9.40
CA CYS A 281 -8.51 -19.06 -8.81
C CYS A 281 -8.27 -18.31 -7.49
N PRO A 282 -8.89 -17.12 -7.29
CA PRO A 282 -8.82 -16.44 -6.01
C PRO A 282 -9.36 -17.32 -4.87
N PRO A 283 -8.67 -17.38 -3.71
CA PRO A 283 -9.08 -18.22 -2.58
C PRO A 283 -10.21 -17.58 -1.77
N TYR A 284 -11.26 -17.16 -2.44
CA TYR A 284 -12.40 -16.46 -1.85
C TYR A 284 -13.71 -17.07 -2.34
N ASN A 285 -14.73 -16.96 -1.54
CA ASN A 285 -16.07 -17.44 -1.91
C ASN A 285 -16.67 -16.60 -3.05
N GLY A 286 -17.50 -17.23 -3.90
CA GLY A 286 -18.29 -16.50 -4.87
C GLY A 286 -19.14 -15.40 -4.22
N ASN A 287 -19.35 -14.30 -4.92
CA ASN A 287 -20.01 -13.08 -4.45
C ASN A 287 -19.32 -12.32 -3.31
N SER A 288 -18.18 -12.78 -2.80
CA SER A 288 -17.43 -12.04 -1.79
C SER A 288 -16.78 -10.79 -2.37
N VAL A 289 -16.62 -9.78 -1.53
CA VAL A 289 -15.85 -8.58 -1.87
C VAL A 289 -14.39 -8.96 -2.11
N PHE A 290 -13.83 -8.46 -3.20
CA PHE A 290 -12.46 -8.73 -3.59
C PHE A 290 -11.73 -7.45 -3.96
N PHE A 291 -10.48 -7.35 -3.50
CA PHE A 291 -9.62 -6.20 -3.74
C PHE A 291 -8.30 -6.65 -4.37
N PHE A 292 -7.83 -5.84 -5.32
CA PHE A 292 -6.48 -5.94 -5.85
C PHE A 292 -5.90 -4.55 -6.10
N LYS A 293 -4.59 -4.45 -6.33
CA LYS A 293 -3.90 -3.19 -6.55
C LYS A 293 -3.28 -3.14 -7.93
N VAL A 294 -3.37 -1.98 -8.55
CA VAL A 294 -2.55 -1.58 -9.70
C VAL A 294 -1.57 -0.54 -9.20
N LYS A 295 -0.27 -0.79 -9.35
CA LYS A 295 0.79 0.17 -9.02
C LYS A 295 1.62 0.45 -10.24
N PHE A 296 2.00 1.71 -10.42
CA PHE A 296 2.80 2.13 -11.55
C PHE A 296 4.29 2.11 -11.20
N ASP A 297 5.10 1.65 -12.16
CA ASP A 297 6.55 1.59 -12.01
C ASP A 297 7.13 2.99 -11.89
N GLU A 298 6.75 3.86 -12.81
CA GLU A 298 7.12 5.28 -12.80
C GLU A 298 5.88 6.15 -12.50
N PRO A 299 6.03 7.21 -11.74
CA PRO A 299 7.25 7.59 -11.04
C PRO A 299 7.38 6.91 -9.66
N TYR A 300 6.30 6.28 -9.15
CA TYR A 300 6.20 5.89 -7.73
C TYR A 300 7.22 4.84 -7.30
N LEU A 301 7.28 3.68 -7.97
CA LEU A 301 8.20 2.60 -7.56
C LEU A 301 9.66 3.01 -7.78
N MET A 302 9.94 3.78 -8.82
CA MET A 302 11.26 4.35 -9.08
C MET A 302 11.69 5.32 -7.97
N TYR A 303 10.83 6.26 -7.56
CA TYR A 303 11.13 7.19 -6.47
C TYR A 303 11.28 6.47 -5.12
N ARG A 304 10.49 5.43 -4.89
CA ARG A 304 10.65 4.57 -3.72
C ARG A 304 12.01 3.88 -3.74
N GLU A 305 12.46 3.39 -4.88
CA GLU A 305 13.78 2.78 -5.02
C GLU A 305 14.89 3.80 -4.69
N TRP A 306 14.79 5.02 -5.16
CA TRP A 306 15.73 6.10 -4.85
C TRP A 306 15.81 6.39 -3.35
N ARG A 307 14.69 6.46 -2.66
CA ARG A 307 14.65 6.62 -1.22
C ARG A 307 15.40 5.48 -0.50
N GLU A 308 15.18 4.25 -0.91
CA GLU A 308 15.84 3.08 -0.31
C GLU A 308 17.35 3.07 -0.61
N ILE A 309 17.77 3.45 -1.80
CA ILE A 309 19.19 3.60 -2.17
C ILE A 309 19.85 4.66 -1.28
N THR A 310 19.23 5.83 -1.15
CA THR A 310 19.76 6.93 -0.33
C THR A 310 19.92 6.51 1.12
N LYS A 311 18.89 5.91 1.75
CA LYS A 311 18.99 5.40 3.13
C LYS A 311 20.10 4.36 3.29
N GLY A 312 20.24 3.46 2.32
CA GLY A 312 21.29 2.48 2.32
C GLY A 312 22.70 3.08 2.21
N LEU A 313 22.88 4.15 1.43
CA LEU A 313 24.15 4.86 1.29
C LEU A 313 24.46 5.72 2.51
N LEU A 314 23.48 6.39 3.11
CA LEU A 314 23.63 7.16 4.35
C LEU A 314 24.12 6.28 5.50
N SER A 315 23.48 5.14 5.72
CA SER A 315 23.93 4.17 6.74
C SER A 315 25.37 3.72 6.52
N ARG A 316 25.82 3.55 5.27
CA ARG A 316 27.20 3.20 4.95
C ARG A 316 28.15 4.36 5.16
N TYR A 317 27.76 5.57 4.82
CA TYR A 317 28.57 6.76 5.06
C TYR A 317 28.85 6.97 6.55
N GLU A 318 27.80 6.85 7.37
CA GLU A 318 27.88 6.95 8.83
C GLU A 318 28.80 5.88 9.45
N ASN A 319 28.88 4.70 8.82
CA ASN A 319 29.74 3.59 9.23
C ASN A 319 31.13 3.59 8.53
N GLY A 320 31.49 4.63 7.77
CA GLY A 320 32.75 4.73 7.05
C GLY A 320 32.93 3.74 5.88
N SER A 321 31.84 3.18 5.37
CA SER A 321 31.84 2.11 4.34
C SER A 321 31.07 2.47 3.07
N ILE A 322 30.97 3.74 2.72
CA ILE A 322 30.15 4.23 1.58
C ILE A 322 30.52 3.58 0.23
N ASN A 323 31.74 3.07 0.09
CA ASN A 323 32.21 2.39 -1.12
C ASN A 323 31.86 0.90 -1.17
N ASP A 324 31.38 0.32 -0.08
CA ASP A 324 30.92 -1.06 -0.07
C ASP A 324 29.47 -1.14 -0.57
N GLU A 325 29.31 -1.67 -1.77
CA GLU A 325 27.98 -1.86 -2.39
C GLU A 325 27.32 -3.21 -2.04
N LYS A 326 27.99 -4.07 -1.27
CA LYS A 326 27.46 -5.39 -0.91
C LYS A 326 26.17 -5.24 -0.09
N GLY A 327 25.09 -5.81 -0.60
CA GLY A 327 23.77 -5.72 0.04
C GLY A 327 23.03 -4.38 -0.15
N LEU A 328 23.57 -3.45 -0.96
CA LEU A 328 22.80 -2.29 -1.41
C LEU A 328 21.68 -2.76 -2.36
N ARG A 329 20.54 -2.05 -2.34
CA ARG A 329 19.42 -2.34 -3.25
C ARG A 329 19.89 -2.26 -4.71
N ARG A 330 19.53 -3.28 -5.50
CA ARG A 330 19.80 -3.26 -6.94
C ARG A 330 18.92 -2.24 -7.62
N CYS A 331 19.50 -1.53 -8.60
CA CYS A 331 18.75 -0.60 -9.45
C CYS A 331 17.85 -1.38 -10.42
N SER A 332 16.56 -1.08 -10.40
CA SER A 332 15.55 -1.68 -11.27
C SER A 332 15.19 -0.81 -12.46
N TYR A 333 15.71 0.43 -12.52
CA TYR A 333 15.45 1.43 -13.55
C TYR A 333 16.75 2.07 -14.04
N PRO A 334 16.85 2.48 -15.31
CA PRO A 334 18.01 3.21 -15.83
C PRO A 334 18.31 4.48 -15.03
N HIS A 335 17.27 5.23 -14.65
CA HIS A 335 17.37 6.42 -13.81
C HIS A 335 18.01 6.13 -12.45
N SER A 336 17.71 4.97 -11.85
CA SER A 336 18.24 4.59 -10.54
C SER A 336 19.74 4.34 -10.56
N ILE A 337 20.31 3.93 -11.70
CA ILE A 337 21.75 3.74 -11.85
C ILE A 337 22.45 5.09 -11.74
N ILE A 338 21.98 6.09 -12.48
CA ILE A 338 22.54 7.45 -12.44
C ILE A 338 22.28 8.10 -11.08
N TYR A 339 21.07 7.95 -10.55
CA TYR A 339 20.72 8.47 -9.24
C TYR A 339 21.64 7.96 -8.14
N LYS A 340 21.98 6.66 -8.14
CA LYS A 340 22.85 6.06 -7.14
C LYS A 340 24.23 6.75 -7.10
N ASP A 341 24.84 6.96 -8.23
CA ASP A 341 26.16 7.58 -8.32
C ASP A 341 26.10 9.07 -7.96
N TRP A 342 25.05 9.77 -8.42
CA TRP A 342 24.80 11.16 -8.11
C TRP A 342 24.58 11.37 -6.59
N VAL A 343 23.66 10.60 -5.97
CA VAL A 343 23.36 10.77 -4.55
C VAL A 343 24.53 10.36 -3.65
N LYS A 344 25.34 9.36 -4.07
CA LYS A 344 26.57 8.98 -3.36
C LYS A 344 27.56 10.16 -3.35
N SER A 345 27.74 10.84 -4.47
CA SER A 345 28.58 12.05 -4.55
C SER A 345 28.03 13.18 -3.67
N LYS A 346 26.71 13.42 -3.70
CA LYS A 346 26.07 14.45 -2.85
C LYS A 346 26.23 14.15 -1.35
N ILE A 347 26.08 12.90 -0.91
CA ILE A 347 26.28 12.50 0.49
C ILE A 347 27.71 12.82 0.95
N VAL A 348 28.71 12.56 0.12
CA VAL A 348 30.12 12.83 0.47
C VAL A 348 30.43 14.32 0.51
N ASN A 349 29.90 15.10 -0.43
CA ASN A 349 30.25 16.52 -0.62
C ASN A 349 29.34 17.49 0.15
N ASP A 350 28.09 17.10 0.43
CA ASP A 350 27.07 17.93 1.09
C ASP A 350 26.15 17.09 2.00
N TYR A 351 26.75 16.52 3.06
CA TYR A 351 25.98 15.70 4.02
C TYR A 351 24.83 16.45 4.69
N ASN A 352 24.93 17.79 4.80
CA ASN A 352 23.91 18.60 5.44
C ASN A 352 22.54 18.46 4.78
N LEU A 353 22.49 18.21 3.46
CA LEU A 353 21.28 17.95 2.70
C LEU A 353 20.50 16.73 3.22
N PHE A 354 21.18 15.81 3.93
CA PHE A 354 20.62 14.51 4.33
C PHE A 354 20.42 14.36 5.84
N GLN A 355 20.68 15.38 6.66
CA GLN A 355 20.63 15.31 8.14
C GLN A 355 19.29 14.77 8.68
N GLU A 356 18.18 15.13 8.06
CA GLU A 356 16.84 14.73 8.47
C GLU A 356 16.28 13.55 7.64
N TYR A 357 17.07 13.01 6.68
CA TYR A 357 16.60 12.01 5.72
C TYR A 357 16.19 10.69 6.42
N ASN A 358 16.91 10.29 7.47
CA ASN A 358 16.56 9.13 8.28
C ASN A 358 15.26 9.30 9.07
N LYS A 359 14.83 10.56 9.30
CA LYS A 359 13.53 10.91 9.87
C LYS A 359 12.44 11.09 8.80
N ASN A 360 12.67 10.63 7.58
CA ASN A 360 11.78 10.81 6.43
C ASN A 360 11.52 12.29 6.09
N LYS A 361 12.56 13.14 6.11
CA LYS A 361 12.52 14.53 5.69
C LYS A 361 13.56 14.79 4.60
N GLY A 362 13.28 15.73 3.68
CA GLY A 362 14.15 16.05 2.55
C GLY A 362 14.12 15.03 1.42
N ILE A 363 13.23 14.03 1.46
CA ILE A 363 13.10 13.00 0.43
C ILE A 363 12.69 13.63 -0.90
N ILE A 364 11.71 14.51 -0.86
CA ILE A 364 11.18 15.24 -2.03
C ILE A 364 12.26 16.19 -2.56
N LEU A 365 12.91 16.95 -1.69
CA LEU A 365 13.96 17.89 -2.07
C LEU A 365 15.12 17.19 -2.81
N VAL A 366 15.65 16.10 -2.25
CA VAL A 366 16.76 15.35 -2.86
C VAL A 366 16.36 14.80 -4.23
N ARG A 367 15.15 14.27 -4.35
CA ARG A 367 14.60 13.82 -5.62
C ARG A 367 14.53 14.94 -6.66
N ASP A 368 13.96 16.09 -6.27
CA ASP A 368 13.74 17.21 -7.18
C ASP A 368 15.05 17.85 -7.62
N LEU A 369 16.05 17.90 -6.74
CA LEU A 369 17.42 18.32 -7.10
C LEU A 369 18.03 17.41 -8.18
N PHE A 370 17.89 16.08 -8.02
CA PHE A 370 18.39 15.15 -9.02
C PHE A 370 17.66 15.30 -10.35
N LEU A 371 16.33 15.39 -10.34
CA LEU A 371 15.56 15.56 -11.57
C LEU A 371 15.93 16.86 -12.30
N ASN A 372 16.08 17.96 -11.56
CA ASN A 372 16.50 19.23 -12.12
C ASN A 372 17.93 19.17 -12.70
N GLU A 373 18.89 18.55 -12.01
CA GLU A 373 20.24 18.37 -12.54
C GLU A 373 20.25 17.46 -13.78
N LEU A 374 19.46 16.38 -13.79
CA LEU A 374 19.32 15.50 -14.95
C LEU A 374 18.71 16.23 -16.15
N GLU A 375 17.75 17.16 -15.90
CA GLU A 375 17.11 17.93 -16.96
C GLU A 375 17.97 19.11 -17.47
N THR A 376 18.82 19.70 -16.64
CA THR A 376 19.60 20.90 -16.99
C THR A 376 21.02 20.57 -17.45
N SER A 377 21.64 19.50 -16.96
CA SER A 377 23.01 19.12 -17.30
C SER A 377 23.08 18.31 -18.59
N SER A 378 23.79 18.83 -19.58
CA SER A 378 24.07 18.11 -20.84
C SER A 378 24.92 16.86 -20.63
N GLU A 379 25.84 16.89 -19.66
CA GLU A 379 26.69 15.75 -19.29
C GLU A 379 25.84 14.63 -18.69
N MET A 380 24.97 14.93 -17.71
CA MET A 380 24.09 13.94 -17.12
C MET A 380 23.11 13.34 -18.12
N LYS A 381 22.56 14.16 -19.03
CA LYS A 381 21.72 13.66 -20.13
C LYS A 381 22.46 12.65 -21.02
N SER A 382 23.71 12.98 -21.41
CA SER A 382 24.52 12.06 -22.21
C SER A 382 24.82 10.75 -21.51
N VAL A 383 25.18 10.81 -20.23
CA VAL A 383 25.40 9.60 -19.40
C VAL A 383 24.12 8.79 -19.27
N PHE A 384 22.97 9.44 -19.07
CA PHE A 384 21.67 8.77 -18.97
C PHE A 384 21.29 8.04 -20.26
N GLU A 385 21.44 8.65 -21.42
CA GLU A 385 21.16 8.00 -22.71
C GLU A 385 22.05 6.76 -22.93
N ASN A 386 23.33 6.82 -22.56
CA ASN A 386 24.24 5.69 -22.64
C ASN A 386 23.80 4.53 -21.71
N VAL A 387 23.40 4.85 -20.46
CA VAL A 387 22.90 3.87 -19.51
C VAL A 387 21.59 3.25 -20.03
N LYS A 388 20.67 4.06 -20.51
CA LYS A 388 19.37 3.62 -21.06
C LYS A 388 19.55 2.69 -22.26
N ASN A 389 20.45 3.02 -23.18
CA ASN A 389 20.77 2.19 -24.33
C ASN A 389 21.38 0.83 -23.91
N SER A 390 22.32 0.85 -22.97
CA SER A 390 22.92 -0.36 -22.41
C SER A 390 21.91 -1.23 -21.68
N TRP A 391 21.01 -0.62 -20.92
CA TRP A 391 19.91 -1.29 -20.22
C TRP A 391 18.94 -1.99 -21.19
N ASN A 392 18.54 -1.27 -22.24
CA ASN A 392 17.64 -1.81 -23.25
C ASN A 392 18.26 -3.02 -23.98
N LYS A 393 19.54 -2.93 -24.36
CA LYS A 393 20.28 -4.06 -24.98
C LYS A 393 20.32 -5.29 -24.06
N LYS A 394 20.62 -5.11 -22.76
CA LYS A 394 20.63 -6.22 -21.78
C LYS A 394 19.26 -6.86 -21.60
N ASN A 395 18.20 -6.07 -21.61
CA ASN A 395 16.83 -6.58 -21.41
C ASN A 395 16.29 -7.26 -22.69
N MET A 396 16.65 -6.80 -23.88
CA MET A 396 16.36 -7.50 -25.14
C MET A 396 17.05 -8.88 -25.15
N ASN A 397 18.35 -8.91 -24.89
CA ASN A 397 19.10 -10.19 -24.84
C ASN A 397 18.55 -11.17 -23.78
N LYS A 398 17.99 -10.65 -22.68
CA LYS A 398 17.38 -11.46 -21.63
C LYS A 398 16.02 -12.03 -22.06
N LYS A 399 15.22 -11.26 -22.79
CA LYS A 399 13.97 -11.71 -23.40
C LYS A 399 14.22 -12.79 -24.46
N ASP A 400 15.19 -12.55 -25.33
CA ASP A 400 15.57 -13.50 -26.39
C ASP A 400 16.09 -14.78 -25.81
N LYS A 401 16.92 -14.73 -24.76
CA LYS A 401 17.41 -15.92 -24.05
C LYS A 401 16.28 -16.70 -23.35
N ILE A 402 15.32 -16.02 -22.75
CA ILE A 402 14.15 -16.68 -22.13
C ILE A 402 13.29 -17.37 -23.19
N ILE A 403 13.14 -16.76 -24.37
CA ILE A 403 12.42 -17.36 -25.49
C ILE A 403 13.20 -18.58 -25.99
N ASP A 404 14.52 -18.47 -26.18
CA ASP A 404 15.39 -19.55 -26.63
C ASP A 404 15.45 -20.72 -25.64
N ASP A 405 15.53 -20.44 -24.33
CA ASP A 405 15.46 -21.46 -23.28
C ASP A 405 14.09 -22.14 -23.21
N ARG A 406 12.99 -21.41 -23.45
CA ARG A 406 11.65 -21.98 -23.54
C ARG A 406 11.45 -22.84 -24.79
N LEU A 407 12.09 -22.45 -25.90
CA LEU A 407 12.06 -23.24 -27.15
C LEU A 407 12.90 -24.51 -27.05
N LYS A 408 13.92 -24.54 -26.16
CA LYS A 408 14.74 -25.74 -25.88
C LYS A 408 14.08 -26.67 -24.86
N ASP A 409 13.04 -26.25 -24.17
CA ASP A 409 12.25 -27.11 -23.27
C ASP A 409 11.33 -27.99 -24.09
N ASN A 410 11.75 -29.22 -24.33
CA ASN A 410 11.05 -30.24 -25.16
C ASN A 410 9.73 -30.74 -24.55
N ARG A 411 9.10 -30.03 -23.65
CA ARG A 411 7.75 -30.34 -23.17
C ARG A 411 6.74 -30.07 -24.26
N PRO A 412 5.81 -30.99 -24.55
CA PRO A 412 4.80 -30.78 -25.59
C PRO A 412 3.94 -29.58 -25.22
N PHE A 413 3.97 -28.55 -26.06
CA PHE A 413 3.06 -27.41 -25.95
C PHE A 413 1.68 -27.85 -26.40
N GLU A 414 0.69 -27.76 -25.55
CA GLU A 414 -0.67 -28.15 -25.94
C GLU A 414 -1.26 -27.25 -27.05
N LYS A 415 -0.86 -25.97 -27.16
CA LYS A 415 -1.16 -25.11 -28.34
C LYS A 415 -0.26 -23.86 -28.30
N ILE A 416 0.39 -23.53 -29.41
CA ILE A 416 0.99 -22.21 -29.66
C ILE A 416 0.16 -21.53 -30.74
N MET A 417 -0.43 -20.39 -30.42
CA MET A 417 -1.03 -19.50 -31.41
C MET A 417 -0.03 -18.38 -31.71
N LEU A 418 0.60 -18.44 -32.88
CA LEU A 418 1.37 -17.32 -33.41
C LEU A 418 0.38 -16.33 -34.06
N VAL A 419 0.10 -15.23 -33.36
CA VAL A 419 -0.62 -14.09 -33.96
C VAL A 419 0.41 -13.15 -34.56
N PRO A 420 0.51 -13.02 -35.89
CA PRO A 420 1.35 -12.01 -36.50
C PRO A 420 0.70 -10.66 -36.21
N ILE A 421 1.37 -9.82 -35.41
CA ILE A 421 1.00 -8.42 -35.23
C ILE A 421 1.59 -7.67 -36.40
N ALA A 422 0.79 -7.48 -37.45
CA ALA A 422 1.12 -6.55 -38.52
C ALA A 422 0.73 -5.13 -38.10
N VAL A 423 1.68 -4.21 -38.16
CA VAL A 423 1.39 -2.78 -38.02
C VAL A 423 0.44 -2.38 -39.16
N PRO A 424 -0.67 -1.65 -38.90
CA PRO A 424 -1.55 -1.17 -39.97
C PRO A 424 -0.74 -0.35 -40.98
N GLY A 425 -0.72 -0.80 -42.23
CA GLY A 425 0.01 -0.11 -43.32
C GLY A 425 1.19 -0.89 -43.92
N CYS A 426 1.62 -2.01 -43.36
CA CYS A 426 2.52 -2.95 -44.02
C CYS A 426 1.73 -3.70 -45.11
N GLY A 427 1.88 -3.26 -46.37
CA GLY A 427 1.22 -3.90 -47.49
C GLY A 427 1.49 -5.40 -47.58
N LYS A 428 0.60 -6.07 -48.31
CA LYS A 428 0.45 -7.52 -48.52
C LYS A 428 1.75 -8.28 -48.69
#